data_33dd3764ce22503051b667ba5fc16321
#
_entry.id   33dd3764ce22503051b667ba5fc16321
#
_cell.length_a   1.000
_cell.length_b   1.000
_cell.length_c   1.000
_cell.angle_alpha   90.00
_cell.angle_beta   90.00
_cell.angle_gamma   90.00
#
_symmetry.space_group_name_H-M   'P 1'
#
loop_
_entity.id
_entity.type
_entity.pdbx_description
1 polymer ?
#
loop_
_entity_poly.entity_id
_entity_poly.type
_entity_poly.pdbx_seq_one_letter_code
_entity_poly.pdbx_strand_id
1 'polypeptide(L)'
;MTTDFIVENHFENKSPVVREIYDGLIKKVKSFGKFQKEPHKTSIHLLNQTTFAGIATRKDYLLLTIKIDSPIKSSRVTKTEQVSRNRYHILIKLETPKEIDAELLEWLKDAYKLSG
;
A
#
# COMPACT_ATOMS: atom_id res chain seq x y z
N MET A 1 -29.43 2.14 1.26
CA MET A 1 -28.40 2.12 2.30
C MET A 1 -27.05 1.75 1.73
N THR A 2 -26.06 2.53 2.05
CA THR A 2 -24.71 2.28 1.59
C THR A 2 -24.02 1.30 2.54
N THR A 3 -23.33 0.33 1.99
CA THR A 3 -22.47 -0.53 2.79
C THR A 3 -21.14 0.17 2.92
N ASP A 4 -20.83 0.63 4.10
CA ASP A 4 -19.57 1.30 4.35
C ASP A 4 -18.53 0.27 4.78
N PHE A 5 -17.43 0.22 4.02
CA PHE A 5 -16.28 -0.59 4.41
C PHE A 5 -15.39 0.27 5.29
N ILE A 6 -14.95 -0.28 6.40
CA ILE A 6 -14.03 0.41 7.31
C ILE A 6 -12.70 -0.34 7.36
N VAL A 7 -11.66 0.39 7.73
CA VAL A 7 -10.31 -0.15 7.77
C VAL A 7 -10.24 -1.40 8.65
N GLU A 8 -10.89 -1.38 9.81
CA GLU A 8 -10.87 -2.49 10.77
C GLU A 8 -11.37 -3.80 10.19
N ASN A 9 -12.30 -3.75 9.24
CA ASN A 9 -12.83 -4.97 8.63
C ASN A 9 -11.76 -5.78 7.92
N HIS A 10 -10.71 -5.13 7.44
CA HIS A 10 -9.65 -5.78 6.71
C HIS A 10 -8.72 -6.60 7.61
N PHE A 11 -8.83 -6.41 8.92
CA PHE A 11 -7.96 -7.10 9.88
C PHE A 11 -8.68 -8.20 10.67
N GLU A 12 -9.95 -8.42 10.38
CA GLU A 12 -10.71 -9.51 11.00
C GLU A 12 -10.11 -10.85 10.58
N ASN A 13 -9.90 -11.73 11.55
CA ASN A 13 -9.35 -13.07 11.32
C ASN A 13 -7.96 -13.07 10.70
N LYS A 14 -7.21 -11.99 10.90
CA LYS A 14 -5.81 -11.89 10.45
C LYS A 14 -4.87 -11.97 11.64
N SER A 15 -3.64 -12.42 11.38
CA SER A 15 -2.60 -12.41 12.41
C SER A 15 -2.32 -11.00 12.91
N PRO A 16 -1.99 -10.81 14.20
CA PRO A 16 -1.69 -9.46 14.72
C PRO A 16 -0.60 -8.74 13.97
N VAL A 17 0.36 -9.44 13.39
CA VAL A 17 1.46 -8.82 12.64
C VAL A 17 0.94 -8.03 11.44
N VAL A 18 -0.17 -8.45 10.84
CA VAL A 18 -0.74 -7.74 9.68
C VAL A 18 -1.16 -6.33 10.08
N ARG A 19 -1.78 -6.18 11.25
CA ARG A 19 -2.15 -4.87 11.76
C ARG A 19 -0.94 -4.03 12.11
N GLU A 20 0.10 -4.65 12.68
CA GLU A 20 1.34 -3.96 13.01
C GLU A 20 2.02 -3.41 11.77
N ILE A 21 2.04 -4.18 10.69
CA ILE A 21 2.60 -3.73 9.40
C ILE A 21 1.81 -2.52 8.89
N TYR A 22 0.49 -2.62 8.90
CA TYR A 22 -0.37 -1.54 8.46
C TYR A 22 -0.15 -0.26 9.26
N ASP A 23 -0.17 -0.36 10.59
CA ASP A 23 0.01 0.80 11.47
C ASP A 23 1.36 1.45 11.26
N GLY A 24 2.41 0.66 11.12
CA GLY A 24 3.75 1.17 10.84
C GLY A 24 3.84 1.87 9.49
N LEU A 25 3.20 1.30 8.49
CA LEU A 25 3.16 1.89 7.15
C LEU A 25 2.45 3.25 7.16
N ILE A 26 1.27 3.30 7.75
CA ILE A 26 0.47 4.53 7.81
C ILE A 26 1.22 5.62 8.58
N LYS A 27 1.83 5.27 9.70
CA LYS A 27 2.59 6.22 10.50
C LYS A 27 3.70 6.88 9.68
N LYS A 28 4.40 6.11 8.86
CA LYS A 28 5.50 6.63 8.05
C LYS A 28 5.01 7.41 6.84
N VAL A 29 3.91 6.96 6.22
CA VAL A 29 3.33 7.65 5.07
C VAL A 29 2.81 9.04 5.47
N LYS A 30 2.38 9.22 6.70
CA LYS A 30 1.95 10.54 7.20
C LYS A 30 3.04 11.60 7.06
N SER A 31 4.30 11.21 7.06
CA SER A 31 5.40 12.15 6.89
C SER A 31 5.49 12.73 5.49
N PHE A 32 4.84 12.13 4.50
CA PHE A 32 4.84 12.63 3.13
C PHE A 32 3.94 13.86 2.98
N GLY A 33 2.88 13.95 3.78
CA GLY A 33 1.88 15.01 3.68
C GLY A 33 0.48 14.44 3.88
N LYS A 34 -0.50 15.20 3.47
CA LYS A 34 -1.91 14.80 3.63
C LYS A 34 -2.26 13.69 2.63
N PHE A 35 -3.02 12.73 3.09
CA PHE A 35 -3.57 11.68 2.24
C PHE A 35 -4.86 11.15 2.85
N GLN A 36 -5.63 10.46 2.03
CA GLN A 36 -6.90 9.86 2.44
C GLN A 36 -6.79 8.35 2.39
N LYS A 37 -7.51 7.69 3.29
CA LYS A 37 -7.68 6.24 3.29
C LYS A 37 -9.08 5.94 2.79
N GLU A 38 -9.16 5.04 1.82
CA GLU A 38 -10.43 4.67 1.22
C GLU A 38 -10.57 3.15 1.28
N PRO A 39 -11.26 2.62 2.31
CA PRO A 39 -11.45 1.17 2.43
C PRO A 39 -12.47 0.68 1.41
N HIS A 40 -12.10 -0.37 0.68
CA HIS A 40 -12.96 -1.06 -0.25
C HIS A 40 -13.21 -2.49 0.26
N LYS A 41 -13.94 -3.28 -0.50
CA LYS A 41 -14.26 -4.64 -0.10
C LYS A 41 -13.03 -5.52 0.12
N THR A 42 -12.05 -5.43 -0.77
CA THR A 42 -10.89 -6.32 -0.73
C THR A 42 -9.56 -5.59 -0.52
N SER A 43 -9.58 -4.26 -0.41
CA SER A 43 -8.36 -3.49 -0.28
C SER A 43 -8.62 -2.15 0.37
N ILE A 44 -7.55 -1.52 0.84
CA ILE A 44 -7.59 -0.15 1.36
C ILE A 44 -6.74 0.68 0.41
N HIS A 45 -7.33 1.71 -0.19
CA HIS A 45 -6.60 2.60 -1.08
C HIS A 45 -6.08 3.81 -0.32
N LEU A 46 -4.86 4.22 -0.64
CA LEU A 46 -4.26 5.44 -0.11
C LEU A 46 -4.21 6.45 -1.24
N LEU A 47 -4.81 7.62 -1.02
CA LEU A 47 -4.95 8.64 -2.05
C LEU A 47 -4.29 9.94 -1.64
N ASN A 48 -3.60 10.55 -2.59
CA ASN A 48 -3.27 11.96 -2.56
C ASN A 48 -4.38 12.64 -3.39
N GLN A 49 -4.12 13.11 -4.60
CA GLN A 49 -5.23 13.49 -5.48
C GLN A 49 -5.81 12.28 -6.20
N THR A 50 -4.94 11.31 -6.50
CA THR A 50 -5.37 10.02 -7.02
C THR A 50 -4.77 8.93 -6.14
N THR A 51 -5.17 7.69 -6.35
CA THR A 51 -4.64 6.57 -5.58
C THR A 51 -3.16 6.36 -5.89
N PHE A 52 -2.32 6.33 -4.86
CA PHE A 52 -0.89 6.06 -5.03
C PHE A 52 -0.48 4.70 -4.50
N ALA A 53 -1.30 4.08 -3.66
CA ALA A 53 -1.00 2.77 -3.11
C ALA A 53 -2.27 2.02 -2.76
N GLY A 54 -2.18 0.70 -2.75
CA GLY A 54 -3.26 -0.17 -2.32
C GLY A 54 -2.73 -1.17 -1.31
N ILE A 55 -3.56 -1.51 -0.34
CA ILE A 55 -3.21 -2.44 0.73
C ILE A 55 -4.23 -3.56 0.74
N ALA A 56 -3.76 -4.80 0.56
CA ALA A 56 -4.60 -5.98 0.70
C ALA A 56 -4.06 -6.80 1.86
N THR A 57 -4.93 -7.12 2.81
CA THR A 57 -4.53 -7.93 3.96
C THR A 57 -4.73 -9.40 3.63
N ARG A 58 -3.77 -10.21 4.06
CA ARG A 58 -3.84 -11.66 4.00
C ARG A 58 -3.74 -12.19 5.42
N LYS A 59 -3.84 -13.49 5.60
CA LYS A 59 -3.86 -14.07 6.95
C LYS A 59 -2.63 -13.70 7.77
N ASP A 60 -1.45 -13.81 7.18
CA ASP A 60 -0.18 -13.64 7.90
C ASP A 60 0.75 -12.58 7.28
N TYR A 61 0.27 -11.84 6.28
CA TYR A 61 1.08 -10.81 5.63
C TYR A 61 0.20 -9.74 5.00
N LEU A 62 0.84 -8.68 4.55
CA LEU A 62 0.17 -7.59 3.87
C LEU A 62 0.75 -7.48 2.46
N LEU A 63 -0.12 -7.33 1.48
CA LEU A 63 0.30 -7.15 0.10
C LEU A 63 0.12 -5.68 -0.26
N LEU A 64 1.24 -5.01 -0.54
CA LEU A 64 1.26 -3.60 -0.88
C LEU A 64 1.38 -3.43 -2.39
N THR A 65 0.50 -2.63 -2.97
CA THR A 65 0.58 -2.24 -4.37
C THR A 65 1.02 -0.78 -4.43
N ILE A 66 2.10 -0.50 -5.15
CA ILE A 66 2.61 0.85 -5.35
C ILE A 66 2.34 1.24 -6.80
N LYS A 67 1.69 2.38 -7.02
CA LYS A 67 1.39 2.88 -8.36
C LYS A 67 2.42 3.90 -8.77
N ILE A 68 3.23 3.54 -9.74
CA ILE A 68 4.40 4.35 -10.11
C ILE A 68 4.55 4.38 -11.64
N ASP A 69 5.45 5.24 -12.14
CA ASP A 69 5.59 5.48 -13.59
C ASP A 69 6.71 4.68 -14.25
N SER A 70 7.41 3.87 -13.48
CA SER A 70 8.48 3.01 -14.00
C SER A 70 8.58 1.73 -13.18
N PRO A 71 9.08 0.63 -13.78
CA PRO A 71 9.23 -0.61 -13.00
C PRO A 71 10.33 -0.48 -11.96
N ILE A 72 10.17 -1.23 -10.87
CA ILE A 72 11.16 -1.29 -9.80
C ILE A 72 11.92 -2.60 -9.94
N LYS A 73 13.23 -2.53 -10.06
CA LYS A 73 14.09 -3.71 -10.15
C LYS A 73 14.59 -4.08 -8.76
N SER A 74 13.91 -5.01 -8.13
CA SER A 74 14.29 -5.49 -6.80
C SER A 74 13.72 -6.87 -6.57
N SER A 75 14.46 -7.69 -5.84
CA SER A 75 13.98 -9.01 -5.44
C SER A 75 12.78 -8.93 -4.49
N ARG A 76 12.53 -7.78 -3.93
CA ARG A 76 11.38 -7.53 -3.05
C ARG A 76 10.06 -7.45 -3.82
N VAL A 77 10.13 -7.20 -5.12
CA VAL A 77 8.94 -7.08 -5.95
C VAL A 77 8.40 -8.48 -6.25
N THR A 78 7.16 -8.73 -5.81
CA THR A 78 6.48 -10.01 -6.05
C THR A 78 5.93 -10.09 -7.46
N LYS A 79 5.41 -8.97 -7.96
CA LYS A 79 4.81 -8.90 -9.29
C LYS A 79 4.88 -7.47 -9.81
N THR A 80 5.13 -7.31 -11.09
CA THR A 80 5.05 -6.03 -11.78
C THR A 80 3.98 -6.13 -12.85
N GLU A 81 3.03 -5.21 -12.83
CA GLU A 81 1.95 -5.18 -13.79
C GLU A 81 1.94 -3.82 -14.49
N GLN A 82 2.19 -3.81 -15.79
CA GLN A 82 2.10 -2.58 -16.56
C GLN A 82 0.65 -2.35 -16.95
N VAL A 83 0.05 -1.27 -16.45
CA VAL A 83 -1.37 -0.99 -16.67
C VAL A 83 -1.58 0.03 -17.78
N SER A 84 -0.57 0.81 -18.09
CA SER A 84 -0.58 1.73 -19.23
C SER A 84 0.86 2.06 -19.62
N ARG A 85 1.04 2.89 -20.63
CA ARG A 85 2.37 3.20 -21.16
C ARG A 85 3.34 3.70 -20.08
N ASN A 86 2.85 4.54 -19.19
CA ASN A 86 3.68 5.17 -18.15
C ASN A 86 3.16 4.88 -16.75
N ARG A 87 2.48 3.75 -16.56
CA ARG A 87 1.96 3.39 -15.24
C ARG A 87 2.15 1.92 -14.96
N TYR A 88 2.63 1.65 -13.76
CA TYR A 88 2.94 0.31 -13.30
C TYR A 88 2.36 0.11 -11.91
N HIS A 89 1.83 -1.09 -11.66
CA HIS A 89 1.48 -1.53 -10.32
C HIS A 89 2.56 -2.48 -9.85
N ILE A 90 3.24 -2.10 -8.77
CA ILE A 90 4.32 -2.88 -8.19
C ILE A 90 3.81 -3.53 -6.91
N LEU A 91 3.81 -4.84 -6.86
CA LEU A 91 3.30 -5.59 -5.72
C LEU A 91 4.44 -6.08 -4.86
N ILE A 92 4.37 -5.79 -3.56
CA ILE A 92 5.38 -6.15 -2.59
C ILE A 92 4.72 -6.81 -1.40
N LYS A 93 5.21 -8.00 -1.02
CA LYS A 93 4.73 -8.72 0.13
C LYS A 93 5.46 -8.24 1.37
N LEU A 94 4.71 -7.86 2.40
CA LEU A 94 5.28 -7.41 3.68
C LEU A 94 4.87 -8.40 4.77
N GLU A 95 5.85 -9.01 5.39
CA GLU A 95 5.63 -10.03 6.41
C GLU A 95 5.96 -9.53 7.82
N THR A 96 6.76 -8.46 7.92
CA THR A 96 7.11 -7.84 9.20
C THR A 96 7.15 -6.32 9.07
N PRO A 97 6.94 -5.58 10.19
CA PRO A 97 7.07 -4.13 10.15
C PRO A 97 8.46 -3.63 9.78
N LYS A 98 9.48 -4.46 10.01
CA LYS A 98 10.87 -4.09 9.69
C LYS A 98 11.11 -3.92 8.19
N GLU A 99 10.26 -4.51 7.37
CA GLU A 99 10.38 -4.39 5.92
C GLU A 99 9.93 -3.01 5.41
N ILE A 100 9.33 -2.21 6.28
CA ILE A 100 8.99 -0.81 5.96
C ILE A 100 10.22 0.03 6.25
N ASP A 101 11.18 -0.04 5.35
CA ASP A 101 12.47 0.62 5.47
C ASP A 101 12.59 1.83 4.54
N ALA A 102 13.77 2.47 4.55
CA ALA A 102 14.00 3.67 3.74
C ALA A 102 13.80 3.42 2.25
N GLU A 103 14.20 2.26 1.74
CA GLU A 103 14.03 1.92 0.33
C GLU A 103 12.56 1.86 -0.06
N LEU A 104 11.76 1.15 0.74
CA LEU A 104 10.32 1.04 0.49
C LEU A 104 9.66 2.42 0.54
N LEU A 105 10.05 3.23 1.51
CA LEU A 105 9.47 4.56 1.68
C LEU A 105 9.82 5.49 0.54
N GLU A 106 11.00 5.35 -0.06
CA GLU A 106 11.37 6.12 -1.26
C GLU A 106 10.43 5.80 -2.41
N TRP A 107 10.15 4.52 -2.64
CA TRP A 107 9.23 4.11 -3.69
C TRP A 107 7.82 4.66 -3.43
N LEU A 108 7.36 4.58 -2.20
CA LEU A 108 6.04 5.10 -1.82
C LEU A 108 5.97 6.61 -1.96
N LYS A 109 7.04 7.30 -1.59
CA LYS A 109 7.10 8.76 -1.70
C LYS A 109 7.03 9.22 -3.15
N ASP A 110 7.73 8.50 -4.04
CA ASP A 110 7.69 8.79 -5.46
C ASP A 110 6.27 8.61 -6.01
N ALA A 111 5.60 7.53 -5.60
CA ALA A 111 4.21 7.29 -5.98
C ALA A 111 3.28 8.38 -5.43
N TYR A 112 3.50 8.79 -4.20
CA TYR A 112 2.72 9.86 -3.57
C TYR A 112 2.84 11.17 -4.35
N LYS A 113 4.05 11.55 -4.72
CA LYS A 113 4.30 12.78 -5.50
C LYS A 113 3.64 12.69 -6.88
N LEU A 114 3.73 11.53 -7.50
CA LEU A 114 3.15 11.31 -8.83
C LEU A 114 1.63 11.44 -8.82
N SER A 115 0.99 11.12 -7.71
CA SER A 115 -0.46 11.13 -7.57
C SER A 115 -1.03 12.49 -7.18
N GLY A 116 -0.17 13.46 -6.94
CA GLY A 116 -0.59 14.79 -6.47
C GLY A 116 -0.74 15.85 -7.54
#